data_8a1adfe139cf2e361ee3cd78588135b9
#
_entry.id   8a1adfe139cf2e361ee3cd78588135b9
#
_cell.length_a   1.000
_cell.length_b   1.000
_cell.length_c   1.000
_cell.angle_alpha   90.00
_cell.angle_beta   90.00
_cell.angle_gamma   90.00
#
_symmetry.space_group_name_H-M   'P 1'
#
loop_
_entity.id
_entity.type
_entity.pdbx_description
1 polymer ?
#
loop_
_entity_poly.entity_id
_entity_poly.type
_entity_poly.pdbx_seq_one_letter_code
_entity_poly.pdbx_strand_id
1 'polypeptide(L)'
;MAIKFPKLSKKEDDFDDLYDNYGDDIDEVDDDIKVNDPSEDEEPEAAHGAFGGINETAVSLKLMAPKDFGEAKKVADSLIAGSSVVLNIENIRGNDIVRFMDFLMGVIYVINGNMKHVSKTTIIVTPNNVGVEGDSGVEEE
;
A
#
# COMPACT_ATOMS: atom_id res chain seq x y z
N MET A 1 42.67 -20.58 11.68
CA MET A 1 41.88 -20.03 12.75
C MET A 1 40.48 -20.57 12.67
N ALA A 2 40.09 -21.40 13.59
CA ALA A 2 38.70 -21.92 13.62
C ALA A 2 37.81 -20.87 14.23
N ILE A 3 36.90 -20.33 13.45
CA ILE A 3 35.83 -19.47 13.94
C ILE A 3 34.85 -20.36 14.71
N LYS A 4 34.87 -20.26 16.04
CA LYS A 4 33.83 -20.91 16.85
C LYS A 4 32.58 -20.06 16.76
N PHE A 5 31.61 -20.54 15.98
CA PHE A 5 30.25 -20.05 16.13
C PHE A 5 29.72 -20.45 17.52
N PRO A 6 29.13 -19.51 18.27
CA PRO A 6 28.43 -19.89 19.50
C PRO A 6 27.39 -20.94 19.12
N LYS A 7 27.39 -22.06 19.84
CA LYS A 7 26.31 -23.02 19.73
C LYS A 7 25.03 -22.26 20.04
N LEU A 8 24.21 -22.01 19.02
CA LEU A 8 22.81 -21.72 19.28
C LEU A 8 22.29 -22.93 20.03
N SER A 9 22.07 -22.75 21.32
CA SER A 9 21.33 -23.73 22.09
C SER A 9 19.95 -23.76 21.43
N LYS A 10 19.65 -24.88 20.81
CA LYS A 10 18.36 -25.21 20.29
C LYS A 10 17.34 -25.12 21.42
N LYS A 11 16.76 -23.94 21.60
CA LYS A 11 15.47 -23.81 22.23
C LYS A 11 14.48 -23.91 21.07
N GLU A 12 14.17 -25.15 20.72
CA GLU A 12 13.09 -25.45 19.79
C GLU A 12 11.71 -25.21 20.42
N ASP A 13 11.69 -24.81 21.69
CA ASP A 13 10.47 -24.73 22.48
C ASP A 13 9.84 -23.32 22.53
N ASP A 14 10.56 -22.27 22.08
CA ASP A 14 10.06 -20.90 22.17
C ASP A 14 9.14 -20.50 21.01
N PHE A 15 9.04 -21.33 19.97
CA PHE A 15 8.21 -21.00 18.81
C PHE A 15 6.77 -21.53 18.93
N ASP A 16 6.59 -22.62 19.68
CA ASP A 16 5.26 -23.18 19.94
C ASP A 16 4.48 -22.33 20.95
N ASP A 17 5.17 -21.74 21.93
CA ASP A 17 4.55 -20.86 22.93
C ASP A 17 4.01 -19.54 22.33
N LEU A 18 4.50 -19.13 21.17
CA LEU A 18 4.06 -17.92 20.53
C LEU A 18 2.68 -18.06 19.85
N TYR A 19 2.33 -19.29 19.46
CA TYR A 19 1.04 -19.58 18.85
C TYR A 19 -0.05 -19.94 19.86
N ASP A 20 0.33 -20.49 21.02
CA ASP A 20 -0.63 -20.86 22.06
C ASP A 20 -1.29 -19.65 22.75
N ASN A 21 -0.65 -18.48 22.67
CA ASN A 21 -1.20 -17.25 23.25
C ASN A 21 -2.20 -16.52 22.35
N TYR A 22 -2.36 -16.97 21.09
CA TYR A 22 -3.36 -16.39 20.18
C TYR A 22 -4.66 -17.20 20.08
N GLY A 23 -4.73 -18.32 20.77
CA GLY A 23 -5.82 -19.30 20.63
C GLY A 23 -6.98 -19.17 21.61
N ASP A 24 -6.81 -18.44 22.73
CA ASP A 24 -7.79 -18.50 23.84
C ASP A 24 -8.75 -17.30 23.92
N ASP A 25 -8.58 -16.26 23.08
CA ASP A 25 -9.44 -15.08 23.10
C ASP A 25 -10.44 -14.99 21.93
N ILE A 26 -10.69 -16.10 21.22
CA ILE A 26 -11.64 -16.09 20.08
C ILE A 26 -12.98 -16.74 20.48
N ASP A 27 -13.22 -16.99 21.75
CA ASP A 27 -14.45 -17.61 22.23
C ASP A 27 -15.49 -16.60 22.71
N GLU A 28 -15.67 -15.49 22.08
CA GLU A 28 -16.93 -14.75 22.13
C GLU A 28 -16.98 -13.73 20.99
N VAL A 29 -17.16 -14.22 19.78
CA VAL A 29 -17.72 -13.37 18.74
C VAL A 29 -19.23 -13.38 18.97
N ASP A 30 -19.72 -12.38 19.69
CA ASP A 30 -21.14 -12.07 19.68
C ASP A 30 -21.59 -11.91 18.23
N ASP A 31 -22.60 -12.72 17.85
CA ASP A 31 -23.27 -12.71 16.56
C ASP A 31 -24.03 -11.41 16.25
N ASP A 32 -23.66 -10.30 16.88
CA ASP A 32 -24.23 -8.98 16.63
C ASP A 32 -23.31 -8.05 15.80
N ILE A 33 -22.52 -8.61 14.89
CA ILE A 33 -21.99 -7.78 13.81
C ILE A 33 -23.19 -7.48 12.88
N LYS A 34 -23.89 -6.41 13.23
CA LYS A 34 -24.72 -5.71 12.25
C LYS A 34 -23.79 -5.34 11.11
N VAL A 35 -23.85 -6.14 10.06
CA VAL A 35 -23.35 -5.74 8.76
C VAL A 35 -24.17 -4.49 8.40
N ASN A 36 -23.62 -3.33 8.70
CA ASN A 36 -24.14 -2.12 8.13
C ASN A 36 -23.96 -2.25 6.64
N ASP A 37 -25.10 -2.40 5.96
CA ASP A 37 -25.23 -2.30 4.53
C ASP A 37 -24.51 -1.00 4.07
N PRO A 38 -23.45 -1.07 3.24
CA PRO A 38 -22.76 0.11 2.74
C PRO A 38 -23.49 0.74 1.56
N SER A 39 -24.80 0.89 1.67
CA SER A 39 -25.60 1.46 0.58
C SER A 39 -25.89 2.95 0.72
N GLU A 40 -25.16 3.67 1.58
CA GLU A 40 -25.27 5.13 1.68
C GLU A 40 -23.90 5.80 1.86
N ASP A 41 -22.97 5.52 0.97
CA ASP A 41 -21.85 6.43 0.74
C ASP A 41 -22.15 7.18 -0.55
N GLU A 42 -22.64 8.39 -0.38
CA GLU A 42 -22.74 9.38 -1.44
C GLU A 42 -21.35 9.56 -2.05
N GLU A 43 -21.14 8.95 -3.20
CA GLU A 43 -20.04 9.33 -4.07
C GLU A 43 -20.26 10.79 -4.46
N PRO A 44 -19.27 11.69 -4.30
CA PRO A 44 -19.37 12.98 -4.93
C PRO A 44 -19.42 12.74 -6.44
N GLU A 45 -20.54 13.04 -7.06
CA GLU A 45 -20.70 13.03 -8.50
C GLU A 45 -19.62 13.95 -9.11
N ALA A 46 -18.53 13.33 -9.54
CA ALA A 46 -17.62 13.99 -10.46
C ALA A 46 -18.41 14.15 -11.77
N ALA A 47 -18.67 15.41 -12.12
CA ALA A 47 -19.32 15.80 -13.34
C ALA A 47 -18.72 15.03 -14.51
N HIS A 48 -19.46 14.07 -15.03
CA HIS A 48 -19.16 13.41 -16.28
C HIS A 48 -19.38 14.40 -17.39
N GLY A 49 -18.33 15.08 -17.80
CA GLY A 49 -18.30 15.67 -19.13
C GLY A 49 -18.38 14.52 -20.11
N ALA A 50 -19.55 14.33 -20.69
CA ALA A 50 -19.77 13.40 -21.77
C ALA A 50 -18.91 13.81 -22.97
N PHE A 51 -17.77 13.15 -23.13
CA PHE A 51 -17.06 13.13 -24.40
C PHE A 51 -17.14 11.71 -24.96
N GLY A 52 -17.85 11.57 -26.06
CA GLY A 52 -18.23 10.31 -26.64
C GLY A 52 -17.05 9.47 -27.11
N GLY A 53 -17.17 8.18 -26.82
CA GLY A 53 -16.83 7.07 -27.71
C GLY A 53 -15.39 6.97 -28.19
N ILE A 54 -14.48 6.54 -27.31
CA ILE A 54 -13.38 5.67 -27.68
C ILE A 54 -13.26 4.64 -26.54
N ASN A 55 -13.31 3.36 -26.91
CA ASN A 55 -12.97 2.25 -26.03
C ASN A 55 -11.46 2.26 -25.79
N GLU A 56 -10.95 3.31 -25.19
CA GLU A 56 -9.63 3.33 -24.63
C GLU A 56 -9.76 2.93 -23.17
N THR A 57 -8.96 2.00 -22.73
CA THR A 57 -8.72 1.72 -21.34
C THR A 57 -8.45 3.04 -20.63
N ALA A 58 -9.46 3.60 -19.99
CA ALA A 58 -9.33 4.88 -19.32
C ALA A 58 -8.28 4.75 -18.22
N VAL A 59 -7.13 5.36 -18.44
CA VAL A 59 -6.07 5.42 -17.44
C VAL A 59 -6.53 6.38 -16.34
N SER A 60 -6.90 5.82 -15.21
CA SER A 60 -7.28 6.61 -14.03
C SER A 60 -6.03 7.06 -13.29
N LEU A 61 -5.93 8.36 -13.05
CA LEU A 61 -4.87 8.96 -12.25
C LEU A 61 -5.47 9.56 -10.97
N LYS A 62 -5.01 9.10 -9.82
CA LYS A 62 -5.45 9.58 -8.52
C LYS A 62 -4.34 10.35 -7.82
N LEU A 63 -4.69 11.47 -7.21
CA LEU A 63 -3.81 12.26 -6.34
C LEU A 63 -4.15 11.94 -4.89
N MET A 64 -3.15 11.51 -4.12
CA MET A 64 -3.34 11.13 -2.72
C MET A 64 -2.26 11.74 -1.85
N ALA A 65 -2.63 12.22 -0.67
CA ALA A 65 -1.72 12.78 0.32
C ALA A 65 -1.95 12.09 1.68
N PRO A 66 -1.47 10.86 1.84
CA PRO A 66 -1.65 10.11 3.08
C PRO A 66 -0.95 10.79 4.26
N LYS A 67 -1.54 10.65 5.44
CA LYS A 67 -1.03 11.24 6.69
C LYS A 67 -0.36 10.23 7.60
N ASP A 68 -0.75 8.98 7.49
CA ASP A 68 -0.26 7.88 8.31
C ASP A 68 -0.24 6.55 7.55
N PHE A 69 0.30 5.54 8.20
CA PHE A 69 0.36 4.20 7.64
C PHE A 69 -1.03 3.57 7.39
N GLY A 70 -2.05 3.95 8.16
CA GLY A 70 -3.41 3.43 7.98
C GLY A 70 -4.00 3.70 6.59
N GLU A 71 -3.56 4.75 5.94
CA GLU A 71 -4.02 5.11 4.59
C GLU A 71 -3.30 4.34 3.47
N ALA A 72 -2.25 3.57 3.78
CA ALA A 72 -1.51 2.78 2.79
C ALA A 72 -2.41 1.78 2.05
N LYS A 73 -3.39 1.22 2.74
CA LYS A 73 -4.36 0.30 2.14
C LYS A 73 -5.17 0.95 1.02
N LYS A 74 -5.62 2.19 1.20
CA LYS A 74 -6.38 2.93 0.17
C LYS A 74 -5.56 3.13 -1.10
N VAL A 75 -4.27 3.40 -0.93
CA VAL A 75 -3.33 3.51 -2.05
C VAL A 75 -3.18 2.17 -2.76
N ALA A 76 -2.98 1.11 -2.01
CA ALA A 76 -2.87 -0.25 -2.54
C ALA A 76 -4.12 -0.67 -3.32
N ASP A 77 -5.30 -0.45 -2.76
CA ASP A 77 -6.58 -0.78 -3.40
C ASP A 77 -6.74 -0.03 -4.74
N SER A 78 -6.31 1.24 -4.79
CA SER A 78 -6.34 2.03 -6.03
C SER A 78 -5.39 1.47 -7.09
N LEU A 79 -4.20 1.03 -6.70
CA LEU A 79 -3.21 0.42 -7.60
C LEU A 79 -3.69 -0.95 -8.11
N ILE A 80 -4.25 -1.77 -7.23
CA ILE A 80 -4.81 -3.08 -7.58
C ILE A 80 -5.98 -2.92 -8.55
N ALA A 81 -6.79 -1.87 -8.38
CA ALA A 81 -7.88 -1.53 -9.30
C ALA A 81 -7.40 -1.00 -10.67
N GLY A 82 -6.07 -0.89 -10.88
CA GLY A 82 -5.49 -0.45 -12.15
C GLY A 82 -5.32 1.06 -12.29
N SER A 83 -5.53 1.82 -11.21
CA SER A 83 -5.30 3.28 -11.22
C SER A 83 -3.84 3.61 -10.98
N SER A 84 -3.34 4.63 -11.65
CA SER A 84 -2.07 5.27 -11.31
C SER A 84 -2.26 6.23 -10.15
N VAL A 85 -1.29 6.32 -9.26
CA VAL A 85 -1.38 7.16 -8.07
C VAL A 85 -0.19 8.09 -7.98
N VAL A 86 -0.46 9.39 -7.82
CA VAL A 86 0.53 10.38 -7.44
C VAL A 86 0.41 10.59 -5.93
N LEU A 87 1.47 10.25 -5.21
CA LEU A 87 1.54 10.31 -3.76
C LEU A 87 2.33 11.52 -3.31
N ASN A 88 1.75 12.34 -2.45
CA ASN A 88 2.50 13.31 -1.66
C ASN A 88 2.69 12.75 -0.25
N ILE A 89 3.94 12.43 0.09
CA ILE A 89 4.30 11.81 1.38
C ILE A 89 4.78 12.83 2.42
N GLU A 90 4.63 14.11 2.15
CA GLU A 90 5.10 15.18 3.04
C GLU A 90 4.46 15.13 4.43
N ASN A 91 3.21 14.72 4.50
CA ASN A 91 2.44 14.69 5.75
C ASN A 91 2.62 13.40 6.58
N ILE A 92 3.32 12.41 6.05
CA ILE A 92 3.58 11.16 6.77
C ILE A 92 4.68 11.38 7.80
N ARG A 93 4.44 10.95 9.05
CA ARG A 93 5.42 11.04 10.12
C ARG A 93 6.62 10.11 9.85
N GLY A 94 7.81 10.54 10.27
CA GLY A 94 9.07 9.89 9.95
C GLY A 94 9.15 8.38 10.21
N ASN A 95 8.52 7.89 11.29
CA ASN A 95 8.51 6.45 11.58
C ASN A 95 7.53 5.67 10.70
N ASP A 96 6.45 6.29 10.29
CA ASP A 96 5.42 5.65 9.47
C ASP A 96 5.81 5.63 7.99
N ILE A 97 6.67 6.55 7.55
CA ILE A 97 7.09 6.63 6.15
C ILE A 97 7.81 5.37 5.68
N VAL A 98 8.68 4.80 6.52
CA VAL A 98 9.42 3.57 6.18
C VAL A 98 8.46 2.41 6.04
N ARG A 99 7.54 2.24 6.99
CA ARG A 99 6.53 1.19 6.94
C ARG A 99 5.59 1.35 5.74
N PHE A 100 5.21 2.60 5.45
CA PHE A 100 4.37 2.92 4.31
C PHE A 100 5.07 2.56 2.99
N MET A 101 6.34 2.92 2.86
CA MET A 101 7.14 2.61 1.67
C MET A 101 7.37 1.10 1.51
N ASP A 102 7.72 0.40 2.59
CA ASP A 102 7.91 -1.06 2.57
C ASP A 102 6.64 -1.79 2.13
N PHE A 103 5.50 -1.37 2.65
CA PHE A 103 4.20 -1.93 2.25
C PHE A 103 3.91 -1.67 0.76
N LEU A 104 4.12 -0.44 0.28
CA LEU A 104 3.92 -0.12 -1.12
C LEU A 104 4.87 -0.88 -2.05
N MET A 105 6.12 -1.03 -1.67
CA MET A 105 7.09 -1.83 -2.45
C MET A 105 6.61 -3.27 -2.62
N GLY A 106 6.02 -3.86 -1.58
CA GLY A 106 5.40 -5.18 -1.66
C GLY A 106 4.22 -5.23 -2.64
N VAL A 107 3.35 -4.24 -2.58
CA VAL A 107 2.20 -4.13 -3.50
C VAL A 107 2.67 -3.95 -4.95
N ILE A 108 3.61 -3.06 -5.18
CA ILE A 108 4.20 -2.77 -6.50
C ILE A 108 4.81 -4.04 -7.09
N TYR A 109 5.52 -4.82 -6.28
CA TYR A 109 6.09 -6.09 -6.70
C TYR A 109 5.02 -7.07 -7.18
N VAL A 110 3.95 -7.21 -6.42
CA VAL A 110 2.86 -8.16 -6.73
C VAL A 110 2.12 -7.78 -8.01
N ILE A 111 1.87 -6.48 -8.23
CA ILE A 111 1.16 -6.00 -9.42
C ILE A 111 2.08 -5.77 -10.64
N ASN A 112 3.38 -6.03 -10.50
CA ASN A 112 4.41 -5.68 -11.50
C ASN A 112 4.35 -4.20 -11.90
N GLY A 113 4.09 -3.34 -10.93
CA GLY A 113 3.99 -1.90 -11.12
C GLY A 113 5.36 -1.23 -11.18
N ASN A 114 5.32 0.08 -11.41
CA ASN A 114 6.50 0.93 -11.41
C ASN A 114 6.32 2.07 -10.40
N MET A 115 7.44 2.47 -9.80
CA MET A 115 7.48 3.61 -8.90
C MET A 115 8.58 4.57 -9.33
N LYS A 116 8.28 5.85 -9.35
CA LYS A 116 9.24 6.89 -9.71
C LYS A 116 9.11 8.08 -8.77
N HIS A 117 10.24 8.53 -8.23
CA HIS A 117 10.29 9.77 -7.46
C HIS A 117 10.28 10.97 -8.42
N VAL A 118 9.36 11.88 -8.20
CA VAL A 118 9.28 13.16 -8.93
C VAL A 118 9.98 14.26 -8.15
N SER A 119 9.84 14.22 -6.83
CA SER A 119 10.51 15.12 -5.89
C SER A 119 10.81 14.38 -4.58
N LYS A 120 11.38 15.07 -3.60
CA LYS A 120 11.63 14.50 -2.27
C LYS A 120 10.37 13.98 -1.57
N THR A 121 9.23 14.60 -1.88
CA THR A 121 7.95 14.32 -1.20
C THR A 121 6.88 13.78 -2.14
N THR A 122 7.15 13.71 -3.45
CA THR A 122 6.19 13.28 -4.46
C THR A 122 6.68 12.05 -5.20
N ILE A 123 5.85 11.03 -5.23
CA ILE A 123 6.12 9.74 -5.86
C ILE A 123 4.97 9.43 -6.81
N ILE A 124 5.29 8.95 -8.01
CA ILE A 124 4.30 8.37 -8.93
C ILE A 124 4.41 6.85 -8.86
N VAL A 125 3.28 6.21 -8.69
CA VAL A 125 3.15 4.75 -8.73
C VAL A 125 2.15 4.37 -9.80
N THR A 126 2.54 3.46 -10.66
CA THR A 126 1.70 3.00 -11.78
C THR A 126 1.61 1.48 -11.82
N PRO A 127 0.47 0.92 -12.22
CA PRO A 127 0.37 -0.51 -12.51
C PRO A 127 1.16 -0.88 -13.77
N ASN A 128 1.30 -2.17 -14.04
CA ASN A 128 2.13 -2.69 -15.14
C ASN A 128 1.69 -2.26 -16.55
N ASN A 129 0.43 -1.89 -16.71
CA ASN A 129 -0.15 -1.47 -17.99
C ASN A 129 0.12 0.02 -18.32
N VAL A 130 0.74 0.75 -17.41
CA VAL A 130 1.06 2.17 -17.57
C VAL A 130 2.56 2.36 -17.46
N GLY A 131 3.19 2.78 -18.56
CA GLY A 131 4.59 3.18 -18.58
C GLY A 131 4.75 4.60 -18.03
N VAL A 132 5.76 4.81 -17.20
CA VAL A 132 6.17 6.16 -16.77
C VAL A 132 7.50 6.47 -17.43
N GLU A 133 7.47 7.36 -18.38
CA GLU A 133 8.66 7.91 -19.01
C GLU A 133 8.87 9.34 -18.51
N GLY A 134 10.08 9.69 -18.27
CA GLY A 134 10.44 11.04 -17.84
C GLY A 134 11.76 11.06 -17.09
N ASP A 135 12.43 12.17 -17.14
CA ASP A 135 13.61 12.43 -16.36
C ASP A 135 13.20 12.90 -14.97
N SER A 136 13.57 12.13 -13.93
CA SER A 136 13.49 12.65 -12.58
C SER A 136 14.66 13.61 -12.42
N GLY A 137 14.39 14.90 -12.43
CA GLY A 137 15.40 15.93 -12.18
C GLY A 137 15.98 15.90 -10.74
N VAL A 138 15.98 14.74 -10.12
CA VAL A 138 16.66 14.49 -8.86
C VAL A 138 18.08 14.09 -9.21
N GLU A 139 18.97 15.04 -9.26
CA GLU A 139 20.39 14.74 -9.27
C GLU A 139 20.70 14.03 -7.95
N GLU A 140 21.07 12.78 -8.02
CA GLU A 140 21.68 12.07 -6.90
C GLU A 140 23.10 12.62 -6.71
N GLU A 141 23.27 13.44 -5.70
CA GLU A 141 24.61 13.71 -5.17
C GLU A 141 24.95 12.74 -4.04
#